data_cb2c7f6e449755a52cf54d731f5c518e
#
_entry.id   cb2c7f6e449755a52cf54d731f5c518e
#
_cell.length_a   1.000
_cell.length_b   1.000
_cell.length_c   1.000
_cell.angle_alpha   90.00
_cell.angle_beta   90.00
_cell.angle_gamma   90.00
#
_symmetry.space_group_name_H-M   'P 1'
#
loop_
_entity.id
_entity.type
_entity.pdbx_description
1 polymer ?
#
loop_
_entity_poly.entity_id
_entity_poly.type
_entity_poly.pdbx_seq_one_letter_code
_entity_poly.pdbx_strand_id
1 'polypeptide(L)'
;MGSEMCIRDSPYINADPILAQRLEEIGCATVMPLGSPIGSGQGLLNLSNISIIIENSNIPVIIDAGLGVPSEASQAMEIGADGVLINSAIALAKNPLKMARAMNFGVKAGREAFLAGRIEKQKLAIASSPEKNISIQ
;
A
#
# COMPACT_ATOMS: atom_id res chain seq x y z
N MET A 1 -15.96 18.12 -20.56
CA MET A 1 -15.08 18.40 -19.40
C MET A 1 -14.61 17.15 -18.70
N GLY A 2 -15.38 16.07 -18.57
CA GLY A 2 -15.01 14.90 -17.79
C GLY A 2 -13.88 14.05 -18.36
N SER A 3 -13.84 13.76 -19.66
CA SER A 3 -12.89 12.80 -20.24
C SER A 3 -11.46 13.32 -20.37
N GLU A 4 -11.27 14.60 -20.69
CA GLU A 4 -9.93 15.17 -20.78
C GLU A 4 -9.27 15.38 -19.41
N MET A 5 -10.05 15.70 -18.40
CA MET A 5 -9.59 15.79 -17.02
C MET A 5 -9.15 14.42 -16.48
N CYS A 6 -9.90 13.35 -16.77
CA CYS A 6 -9.59 12.01 -16.28
C CYS A 6 -8.33 11.39 -16.89
N ILE A 7 -8.00 11.69 -18.15
CA ILE A 7 -6.76 11.20 -18.80
C ILE A 7 -5.50 11.73 -18.11
N ARG A 8 -5.58 12.90 -17.50
CA ARG A 8 -4.46 13.56 -16.81
C ARG A 8 -4.60 13.56 -15.29
N ASP A 9 -5.80 13.27 -14.79
CA ASP A 9 -6.10 13.34 -13.38
C ASP A 9 -5.83 12.04 -12.65
N SER A 10 -5.45 12.20 -11.40
CA SER A 10 -5.24 11.13 -10.44
C SER A 10 -6.18 11.38 -9.26
N PRO A 11 -7.48 11.03 -9.40
CA PRO A 11 -8.46 11.32 -8.36
C PRO A 11 -8.24 10.46 -7.12
N TYR A 12 -8.36 11.06 -5.95
CA TYR A 12 -8.43 10.32 -4.71
C TYR A 12 -9.90 9.97 -4.39
N ILE A 13 -10.11 8.79 -3.88
CA ILE A 13 -11.44 8.23 -3.59
C ILE A 13 -11.41 7.46 -2.27
N ASN A 14 -12.57 7.27 -1.67
CA ASN A 14 -12.72 6.22 -0.66
C ASN A 14 -12.37 4.87 -1.29
N ALA A 15 -11.97 3.90 -0.46
CA ALA A 15 -11.57 2.57 -0.93
C ALA A 15 -12.80 1.77 -1.43
N ASP A 16 -13.31 2.18 -2.58
CA ASP A 16 -14.45 1.58 -3.27
C ASP A 16 -13.97 0.93 -4.59
N PRO A 17 -13.93 -0.41 -4.66
CA PRO A 17 -13.45 -1.11 -5.85
C PRO A 17 -14.28 -0.83 -7.10
N ILE A 18 -15.59 -0.63 -6.98
CA ILE A 18 -16.47 -0.36 -8.11
C ILE A 18 -16.19 1.03 -8.68
N LEU A 19 -16.05 2.03 -7.82
CA LEU A 19 -15.69 3.37 -8.25
C LEU A 19 -14.31 3.41 -8.89
N ALA A 20 -13.33 2.70 -8.33
CA ALA A 20 -12.00 2.59 -8.90
C ALA A 20 -12.03 2.02 -10.32
N GLN A 21 -12.79 0.96 -10.53
CA GLN A 21 -12.95 0.35 -11.86
C GLN A 21 -13.59 1.31 -12.86
N ARG A 22 -14.63 2.04 -12.45
CA ARG A 22 -15.29 3.04 -13.31
C ARG A 22 -14.34 4.17 -13.70
N LEU A 23 -13.50 4.64 -12.78
CA LEU A 23 -12.50 5.66 -13.06
C LEU A 23 -11.45 5.18 -14.05
N GLU A 24 -11.01 3.95 -13.96
CA GLU A 24 -10.12 3.34 -14.94
C GLU A 24 -10.79 3.25 -16.32
N GLU A 25 -12.05 2.81 -16.40
CA GLU A 25 -12.81 2.68 -17.64
C GLU A 25 -13.00 4.00 -18.36
N ILE A 26 -13.15 5.10 -17.65
CA ILE A 26 -13.27 6.44 -18.24
C ILE A 26 -11.92 7.11 -18.55
N GLY A 27 -10.81 6.43 -18.31
CA GLY A 27 -9.48 6.84 -18.75
C GLY A 27 -8.66 7.63 -17.74
N CYS A 28 -8.91 7.51 -16.43
CA CYS A 28 -8.05 8.11 -15.41
C CYS A 28 -6.63 7.53 -15.47
N ALA A 29 -5.63 8.37 -15.25
CA ALA A 29 -4.22 7.97 -15.32
C ALA A 29 -3.81 7.09 -14.13
N THR A 30 -4.34 7.37 -12.96
CA THR A 30 -4.10 6.61 -11.72
C THR A 30 -5.38 6.60 -10.88
N VAL A 31 -5.41 5.73 -9.86
CA VAL A 31 -6.44 5.75 -8.82
C VAL A 31 -5.75 5.92 -7.47
N MET A 32 -6.29 6.81 -6.64
CA MET A 32 -5.73 7.10 -5.32
C MET A 32 -6.74 6.81 -4.21
N PRO A 33 -6.89 5.53 -3.80
CA PRO A 33 -7.76 5.20 -2.67
C PRO A 33 -7.18 5.72 -1.37
N LEU A 34 -8.04 6.26 -0.50
CA LEU A 34 -7.67 6.73 0.83
C LEU A 34 -7.39 5.53 1.75
N GLY A 35 -6.27 5.56 2.45
CA GLY A 35 -5.97 4.60 3.51
C GLY A 35 -6.90 4.79 4.71
N SER A 36 -7.07 6.04 5.09
CA SER A 36 -8.00 6.51 6.14
C SER A 36 -8.30 8.00 5.90
N PRO A 37 -9.19 8.63 6.66
CA PRO A 37 -9.52 10.04 6.46
C PRO A 37 -8.27 10.93 6.46
N ILE A 38 -8.27 11.91 5.57
CA ILE A 38 -7.14 12.83 5.37
C ILE A 38 -6.69 13.44 6.69
N GLY A 39 -5.40 13.34 6.99
CA GLY A 39 -4.80 13.89 8.20
C GLY A 39 -5.10 13.12 9.48
N SER A 40 -5.80 12.01 9.41
CA SER A 40 -6.20 11.24 10.61
C SER A 40 -5.06 10.40 11.20
N GLY A 41 -4.08 10.00 10.40
CA GLY A 41 -3.00 9.11 10.85
C GLY A 41 -3.45 7.73 11.32
N GLN A 42 -4.66 7.31 10.91
CA GLN A 42 -5.26 6.04 11.37
C GLN A 42 -4.74 4.81 10.60
N GLY A 43 -3.93 5.00 9.56
CA GLY A 43 -3.36 3.92 8.79
C GLY A 43 -4.30 3.35 7.73
N LEU A 44 -4.14 2.07 7.42
CA LEU A 44 -4.92 1.38 6.39
C LEU A 44 -6.16 0.74 7.01
N LEU A 45 -7.29 1.45 7.03
CA LEU A 45 -8.52 0.98 7.67
C LEU A 45 -9.29 -0.03 6.84
N ASN A 46 -9.22 0.05 5.51
CA ASN A 46 -9.98 -0.81 4.61
C ASN A 46 -9.05 -1.60 3.68
N LEU A 47 -8.21 -2.40 4.30
CA LEU A 47 -7.18 -3.17 3.61
C LEU A 47 -7.76 -4.13 2.57
N SER A 48 -8.89 -4.77 2.87
CA SER A 48 -9.56 -5.68 1.95
C SER A 48 -9.96 -5.01 0.64
N ASN A 49 -10.62 -3.87 0.72
CA ASN A 49 -11.04 -3.13 -0.47
C ASN A 49 -9.84 -2.55 -1.23
N ILE A 50 -8.84 -2.06 -0.53
CA ILE A 50 -7.61 -1.58 -1.16
C ILE A 50 -6.90 -2.71 -1.91
N SER A 51 -6.82 -3.90 -1.34
CA SER A 51 -6.26 -5.07 -2.01
C SER A 51 -7.03 -5.45 -3.26
N ILE A 52 -8.36 -5.42 -3.22
CA ILE A 52 -9.20 -5.69 -4.39
C ILE A 52 -8.96 -4.64 -5.49
N ILE A 53 -8.85 -3.36 -5.13
CA ILE A 53 -8.52 -2.30 -6.09
C ILE A 53 -7.18 -2.56 -6.76
N ILE A 54 -6.15 -2.89 -5.99
CA ILE A 54 -4.81 -3.16 -6.51
C ILE A 54 -4.83 -4.36 -7.47
N GLU A 55 -5.46 -5.45 -7.07
CA GLU A 55 -5.51 -6.70 -7.86
C GLU A 55 -6.24 -6.53 -9.20
N ASN A 56 -7.27 -5.69 -9.24
CA ASN A 56 -8.12 -5.52 -10.42
C ASN A 56 -7.75 -4.31 -11.29
N SER A 57 -6.86 -3.43 -10.84
CA SER A 57 -6.46 -2.24 -11.59
C SER A 57 -5.35 -2.55 -12.58
N ASN A 58 -5.49 -2.01 -13.80
CA ASN A 58 -4.44 -2.02 -14.83
C ASN A 58 -3.70 -0.68 -14.91
N ILE A 59 -4.11 0.29 -14.11
CA ILE A 59 -3.46 1.58 -13.95
C ILE A 59 -2.82 1.68 -12.58
N PRO A 60 -1.83 2.56 -12.36
CA PRO A 60 -1.18 2.70 -11.06
C PRO A 60 -2.17 3.01 -9.94
N VAL A 61 -1.97 2.38 -8.80
CA VAL A 61 -2.73 2.61 -7.57
C VAL A 61 -1.81 3.25 -6.54
N ILE A 62 -2.15 4.46 -6.14
CA ILE A 62 -1.41 5.25 -5.15
C ILE A 62 -2.26 5.37 -3.89
N ILE A 63 -1.79 4.86 -2.78
CA ILE A 63 -2.49 5.01 -1.50
C ILE A 63 -2.27 6.43 -0.99
N ASP A 64 -3.35 7.18 -0.84
CA ASP A 64 -3.32 8.56 -0.38
C ASP A 64 -3.95 8.69 0.99
N ALA A 65 -3.36 9.53 1.82
CA ALA A 65 -3.88 9.94 3.12
C ALA A 65 -3.97 8.85 4.20
N GLY A 66 -3.91 9.30 5.42
CA GLY A 66 -4.11 8.49 6.63
C GLY A 66 -2.93 7.68 7.09
N LEU A 67 -1.85 7.61 6.33
CA LEU A 67 -0.62 6.93 6.74
C LEU A 67 0.09 7.76 7.80
N GLY A 68 0.32 7.17 8.97
CA GLY A 68 0.90 7.87 10.12
C GLY A 68 2.35 7.50 10.44
N VAL A 69 2.77 6.29 10.09
CA VAL A 69 4.10 5.75 10.41
C VAL A 69 4.64 4.89 9.27
N PRO A 70 5.97 4.64 9.22
CA PRO A 70 6.58 3.86 8.15
C PRO A 70 6.05 2.44 7.98
N SER A 71 5.64 1.78 9.06
CA SER A 71 5.07 0.42 8.99
C SER A 71 3.79 0.38 8.15
N GLU A 72 2.97 1.42 8.20
CA GLU A 72 1.75 1.53 7.41
C GLU A 72 2.06 1.80 5.93
N ALA A 73 3.07 2.63 5.64
CA ALA A 73 3.57 2.82 4.29
C ALA A 73 4.17 1.52 3.72
N SER A 74 4.93 0.79 4.52
CA SER A 74 5.46 -0.53 4.13
C SER A 74 4.34 -1.50 3.80
N GLN A 75 3.31 -1.56 4.63
CA GLN A 75 2.15 -2.44 4.42
C GLN A 75 1.43 -2.11 3.10
N ALA A 76 1.24 -0.83 2.79
CA ALA A 76 0.66 -0.41 1.51
C ALA A 76 1.47 -0.92 0.31
N MET A 77 2.77 -0.82 0.38
CA MET A 77 3.66 -1.30 -0.68
C MET A 77 3.72 -2.83 -0.74
N GLU A 78 3.69 -3.52 0.40
CA GLU A 78 3.70 -4.98 0.48
C GLU A 78 2.48 -5.63 -0.18
N ILE A 79 1.33 -4.99 -0.14
CA ILE A 79 0.12 -5.48 -0.81
C ILE A 79 0.08 -5.14 -2.30
N GLY A 80 1.07 -4.43 -2.81
CA GLY A 80 1.26 -4.17 -4.24
C GLY A 80 0.87 -2.78 -4.72
N ALA A 81 0.65 -1.81 -3.84
CA ALA A 81 0.48 -0.42 -4.27
C ALA A 81 1.70 0.05 -5.07
N ASP A 82 1.47 0.89 -6.06
CA ASP A 82 2.53 1.46 -6.89
C ASP A 82 3.23 2.63 -6.20
N GLY A 83 2.57 3.25 -5.24
CA GLY A 83 3.14 4.33 -4.45
C GLY A 83 2.23 4.74 -3.30
N VAL A 84 2.72 5.68 -2.50
CA VAL A 84 1.99 6.29 -1.40
C VAL A 84 2.17 7.80 -1.42
N LEU A 85 1.15 8.54 -1.00
CA LEU A 85 1.24 9.97 -0.74
C LEU A 85 1.16 10.21 0.75
N ILE A 86 2.16 10.88 1.29
CA ILE A 86 2.30 11.14 2.73
C ILE A 86 2.58 12.63 2.92
N ASN A 87 1.78 13.28 3.73
CA ASN A 87 1.97 14.69 4.05
C ASN A 87 1.94 14.93 5.57
N SER A 88 0.77 14.83 6.19
CA SER A 88 0.59 15.19 7.61
C SER A 88 1.50 14.41 8.55
N ALA A 89 1.75 13.13 8.30
CA ALA A 89 2.61 12.30 9.11
C ALA A 89 4.05 12.83 9.18
N ILE A 90 4.52 13.45 8.11
CA ILE A 90 5.84 14.08 8.07
C ILE A 90 5.77 15.50 8.63
N ALA A 91 4.84 16.32 8.14
CA ALA A 91 4.74 17.73 8.52
C ALA A 91 4.47 17.94 10.01
N LEU A 92 3.69 17.07 10.63
CA LEU A 92 3.29 17.16 12.04
C LEU A 92 4.14 16.29 12.97
N ALA A 93 5.13 15.60 12.46
CA ALA A 93 6.05 14.84 13.30
C ALA A 93 6.90 15.77 14.16
N LYS A 94 7.34 15.29 15.32
CA LYS A 94 8.27 16.04 16.19
C LYS A 94 9.58 16.35 15.48
N ASN A 95 10.03 15.46 14.61
CA ASN A 95 11.18 15.68 13.74
C ASN A 95 10.80 15.30 12.30
N PRO A 96 10.32 16.25 11.49
CA PRO A 96 9.87 15.99 10.13
C PRO A 96 10.95 15.40 9.23
N LEU A 97 12.19 15.82 9.34
CA LEU A 97 13.29 15.31 8.51
C LEU A 97 13.56 13.83 8.80
N LYS A 98 13.59 13.44 10.06
CA LYS A 98 13.74 12.03 10.44
C LYS A 98 12.53 11.20 9.99
N MET A 99 11.32 11.72 10.11
CA MET A 99 10.11 11.01 9.66
C MET A 99 10.11 10.83 8.15
N ALA A 100 10.49 11.85 7.39
CA ALA A 100 10.60 11.74 5.93
C ALA A 100 11.59 10.64 5.52
N ARG A 101 12.73 10.58 6.20
CA ARG A 101 13.75 9.54 5.98
C ARG A 101 13.22 8.15 6.35
N ALA A 102 12.54 8.03 7.48
CA ALA A 102 11.93 6.78 7.93
C ALA A 102 10.85 6.29 6.96
N MET A 103 9.99 7.18 6.47
CA MET A 103 8.99 6.85 5.45
C MET A 103 9.62 6.36 4.16
N ASN A 104 10.71 6.98 3.71
CA ASN A 104 11.43 6.53 2.53
C ASN A 104 11.97 5.09 2.69
N PHE A 105 12.56 4.77 3.84
CA PHE A 105 12.99 3.40 4.14
C PHE A 105 11.81 2.43 4.18
N GLY A 106 10.70 2.83 4.78
CA GLY A 106 9.50 2.00 4.86
C GLY A 106 8.92 1.66 3.49
N VAL A 107 8.80 2.64 2.61
CA VAL A 107 8.33 2.45 1.22
C VAL A 107 9.26 1.51 0.46
N LYS A 108 10.56 1.72 0.53
CA LYS A 108 11.54 0.86 -0.14
C LYS A 108 11.49 -0.57 0.39
N ALA A 109 11.41 -0.76 1.69
CA ALA A 109 11.29 -2.07 2.31
C ALA A 109 10.04 -2.81 1.84
N GLY A 110 8.90 -2.14 1.83
CA GLY A 110 7.63 -2.70 1.36
C GLY A 110 7.68 -3.09 -0.12
N ARG A 111 8.28 -2.27 -0.98
CA ARG A 111 8.46 -2.57 -2.40
C ARG A 111 9.34 -3.79 -2.62
N GLU A 112 10.48 -3.86 -1.94
CA GLU A 112 11.38 -5.02 -2.00
C GLU A 112 10.68 -6.30 -1.55
N ALA A 113 9.92 -6.25 -0.47
CA ALA A 113 9.15 -7.39 0.03
C ALA A 113 8.10 -7.86 -0.98
N PHE A 114 7.37 -6.94 -1.62
CA PHE A 114 6.41 -7.26 -2.66
C PHE A 114 7.08 -7.96 -3.86
N LEU A 115 8.20 -7.44 -4.32
CA LEU A 115 8.94 -8.01 -5.45
C LEU A 115 9.58 -9.37 -5.11
N ALA A 116 10.03 -9.56 -3.87
CA ALA A 116 10.59 -10.83 -3.40
C ALA A 116 9.54 -11.94 -3.30
N GLY A 117 8.31 -11.58 -3.04
CA GLY A 117 7.22 -12.51 -2.79
C GLY A 117 7.18 -13.01 -1.34
N ARG A 118 6.01 -12.96 -0.75
CA ARG A 118 5.79 -13.40 0.63
C ARG A 118 5.66 -14.92 0.69
N ILE A 119 6.20 -15.54 1.73
CA ILE A 119 5.92 -16.95 2.02
C ILE A 119 4.42 -17.15 2.33
N GLU A 120 3.91 -18.32 2.03
CA GLU A 120 2.53 -18.67 2.34
C GLU A 120 2.29 -18.70 3.85
N LYS A 121 1.10 -18.24 4.25
CA LYS A 121 0.65 -18.38 5.64
C LYS A 121 0.26 -19.81 5.92
N GLN A 122 0.86 -20.41 6.93
CA GLN A 122 0.56 -21.77 7.36
C GLN A 122 -0.21 -21.76 8.67
N LYS A 123 -1.16 -22.71 8.82
CA LYS A 123 -1.90 -22.88 10.08
C LYS A 123 -1.04 -23.52 11.17
N LEU A 124 -0.12 -24.38 10.78
CA LEU A 124 0.81 -25.09 11.67
C LEU A 124 2.25 -24.69 11.36
N ALA A 125 3.10 -24.73 12.35
CA ALA A 125 4.51 -24.47 12.17
C ALA A 125 5.14 -25.55 11.27
N ILE A 126 5.97 -25.07 10.34
CA ILE A 126 6.79 -25.92 9.46
C ILE A 126 8.26 -25.61 9.77
N ALA A 127 9.10 -26.65 9.91
CA ALA A 127 10.53 -26.48 10.12
C ALA A 127 11.15 -25.72 8.95
N SER A 128 11.89 -24.66 9.24
CA SER A 128 12.57 -23.82 8.24
C SER A 128 13.93 -24.38 7.80
N SER A 129 14.44 -25.36 8.54
CA SER A 129 15.71 -26.05 8.23
C SER A 129 15.46 -27.51 8.00
N PRO A 130 16.17 -28.17 7.05
CA PRO A 130 16.05 -29.60 6.88
C PRO A 130 16.45 -30.30 8.18
N GLU A 131 15.59 -31.18 8.69
CA GLU A 131 15.92 -32.03 9.81
C GLU A 131 17.13 -32.88 9.43
N LYS A 132 18.26 -32.66 10.10
CA LYS A 132 19.34 -33.63 10.07
C LYS A 132 18.79 -34.86 10.79
N ASN A 133 18.66 -35.97 10.08
CA ASN A 133 18.36 -37.24 10.70
C ASN A 133 19.41 -37.49 11.80
N ILE A 134 19.01 -37.21 13.03
CA ILE A 134 19.76 -37.65 14.20
C ILE A 134 19.41 -39.12 14.32
N SER A 135 20.28 -39.94 13.75
CA SER A 135 20.29 -41.40 14.03
C SER A 135 20.62 -41.55 15.50
N ILE A 136 19.59 -41.75 16.31
CA ILE A 136 19.80 -42.22 17.69
C ILE A 136 20.20 -43.69 17.54
N GLN A 137 21.49 -43.99 17.73
CA GLN A 137 21.96 -45.32 17.99
C GLN A 137 21.74 -45.65 19.46
#